data_9bf1b7d3eb5f872c27488f05871f5f9e
#
_entry.id   9bf1b7d3eb5f872c27488f05871f5f9e
#
_cell.length_a   1.000
_cell.length_b   1.000
_cell.length_c   1.000
_cell.angle_alpha   90.00
_cell.angle_beta   90.00
_cell.angle_gamma   90.00
#
_symmetry.space_group_name_H-M   'P 1'
#
loop_
_entity.id
_entity.type
_entity.pdbx_description
1 polymer ?
#
loop_
_entity_poly.entity_id
_entity_poly.type
_entity_poly.pdbx_seq_one_letter_code
_entity_poly.pdbx_strand_id
1 'polypeptide(L)'
;IAPIHRLSKIKHVNATTFQAVSGAGVEGMRELREQILQLDKGEEVHPNVFPAQIAYNCIAQIGTYLDDGYTTEEVKMHNEGRKIMHAKDLQVNCTCVRVPVYRSHSISLTVETEQEVSLDAIRQAIKNFPGVELIEDHVPTPVEASNQDIVYVGRVRKDISRENSISLWCCGD
;
A
#
# COMPACT_ATOMS: atom_id res chain seq x y z
N ILE A 1 -5.97 5.13 7.54
CA ILE A 1 -5.54 5.23 8.97
C ILE A 1 -6.19 6.40 9.72
N ALA A 2 -6.72 7.43 9.04
CA ALA A 2 -7.36 8.59 9.69
C ALA A 2 -8.46 8.23 10.72
N PRO A 3 -9.39 7.28 10.45
CA PRO A 3 -10.37 6.89 11.46
C PRO A 3 -9.76 6.33 12.74
N ILE A 4 -8.64 5.59 12.63
CA ILE A 4 -7.92 5.05 13.81
C ILE A 4 -7.25 6.19 14.59
N HIS A 5 -6.62 7.14 13.90
CA HIS A 5 -5.97 8.29 14.52
C HIS A 5 -6.91 9.18 15.33
N ARG A 6 -8.20 9.22 14.95
CA ARG A 6 -9.25 9.95 15.70
C ARG A 6 -9.63 9.25 17.00
N LEU A 7 -9.46 7.94 17.10
CA LEU A 7 -9.72 7.17 18.33
C LEU A 7 -8.57 7.26 19.32
N SER A 8 -7.35 7.14 18.80
CA SER A 8 -6.11 7.30 19.55
C SER A 8 -5.02 7.77 18.61
N LYS A 9 -4.22 8.74 19.04
CA LYS A 9 -3.13 9.27 18.22
C LYS A 9 -2.19 8.16 17.78
N ILE A 10 -1.96 8.07 16.46
CA ILE A 10 -0.99 7.15 15.91
C ILE A 10 0.41 7.72 16.11
N LYS A 11 1.31 6.92 16.68
CA LYS A 11 2.73 7.25 16.86
C LYS A 11 3.56 6.78 15.70
N HIS A 12 3.34 5.53 15.28
CA HIS A 12 4.17 4.88 14.28
C HIS A 12 3.30 4.11 13.26
N VAL A 13 3.71 4.18 12.01
CA VAL A 13 3.16 3.38 10.91
C VAL A 13 4.30 2.65 10.23
N ASN A 14 4.18 1.34 10.12
CA ASN A 14 5.02 0.53 9.25
C ASN A 14 4.19 0.04 8.07
N ALA A 15 4.63 0.34 6.86
CA ALA A 15 3.89 0.06 5.64
C ALA A 15 4.74 -0.71 4.62
N THR A 16 4.12 -1.65 3.95
CA THR A 16 4.65 -2.22 2.71
C THR A 16 3.59 -2.03 1.63
N THR A 17 3.94 -1.32 0.58
CA THR A 17 3.03 -1.11 -0.55
C THR A 17 3.28 -2.16 -1.63
N PHE A 18 2.20 -2.55 -2.31
CA PHE A 18 2.20 -3.39 -3.50
C PHE A 18 1.57 -2.56 -4.62
N GLN A 19 2.43 -1.82 -5.35
CA GLN A 19 1.98 -0.81 -6.29
C GLN A 19 1.89 -1.37 -7.70
N ALA A 20 0.72 -1.22 -8.30
CA ALA A 20 0.42 -1.66 -9.65
C ALA A 20 1.25 -0.90 -10.70
N VAL A 21 1.42 -1.50 -11.86
CA VAL A 21 2.16 -0.91 -12.99
C VAL A 21 1.49 0.33 -13.58
N SER A 22 0.18 0.53 -13.36
CA SER A 22 -0.53 1.75 -13.76
C SER A 22 0.07 3.03 -13.16
N GLY A 23 0.72 2.95 -11.99
CA GLY A 23 1.46 4.06 -11.40
C GLY A 23 2.65 4.56 -12.23
N ALA A 24 3.13 3.76 -13.17
CA ALA A 24 4.11 4.16 -14.21
C ALA A 24 3.44 4.58 -15.54
N GLY A 25 2.13 4.83 -15.52
CA GLY A 25 1.35 5.25 -16.68
C GLY A 25 1.05 4.12 -17.67
N VAL A 26 0.57 4.51 -18.86
CA VAL A 26 0.20 3.56 -19.92
C VAL A 26 1.37 2.69 -20.36
N GLU A 27 2.58 3.26 -20.37
CA GLU A 27 3.80 2.56 -20.76
C GLU A 27 4.12 1.41 -19.79
N GLY A 28 3.95 1.61 -18.47
CA GLY A 28 4.15 0.56 -17.49
C GLY A 28 3.16 -0.62 -17.67
N MET A 29 1.90 -0.31 -17.96
CA MET A 29 0.88 -1.34 -18.24
C MET A 29 1.21 -2.08 -19.55
N ARG A 30 1.67 -1.37 -20.58
CA ARG A 30 2.07 -1.96 -21.85
C ARG A 30 3.28 -2.89 -21.67
N GLU A 31 4.30 -2.43 -20.97
CA GLU A 31 5.51 -3.23 -20.73
C GLU A 31 5.19 -4.53 -19.99
N LEU A 32 4.36 -4.51 -18.94
CA LEU A 32 3.94 -5.73 -18.26
C LEU A 32 3.30 -6.73 -19.23
N ARG A 33 2.37 -6.25 -20.07
CA ARG A 33 1.68 -7.11 -21.05
C ARG A 33 2.63 -7.69 -22.08
N GLU A 34 3.53 -6.87 -22.63
CA GLU A 34 4.51 -7.30 -23.62
C GLU A 34 5.48 -8.32 -23.05
N GLN A 35 5.99 -8.09 -21.84
CA GLN A 35 6.88 -9.04 -21.16
C GLN A 35 6.21 -10.40 -20.92
N ILE A 36 4.94 -10.43 -20.51
CA ILE A 36 4.18 -11.68 -20.33
C ILE A 36 4.12 -12.44 -21.67
N LEU A 37 3.77 -11.76 -22.77
CA LEU A 37 3.65 -12.37 -24.09
C LEU A 37 5.02 -12.87 -24.64
N GLN A 38 6.11 -12.17 -24.34
CA GLN A 38 7.46 -12.56 -24.71
C GLN A 38 7.87 -13.84 -23.95
N LEU A 39 7.67 -13.85 -22.64
CA LEU A 39 7.99 -15.01 -21.80
C LEU A 39 7.17 -16.24 -22.18
N ASP A 40 5.90 -16.11 -22.53
CA ASP A 40 5.04 -17.20 -22.99
C ASP A 40 5.55 -17.83 -24.30
N LYS A 41 6.27 -17.05 -25.13
CA LYS A 41 6.90 -17.52 -26.36
C LYS A 41 8.35 -18.01 -26.16
N GLY A 42 8.90 -17.90 -24.95
CA GLY A 42 10.29 -18.19 -24.66
C GLY A 42 11.29 -17.15 -25.20
N GLU A 43 10.80 -15.93 -25.45
CA GLU A 43 11.62 -14.81 -25.88
C GLU A 43 12.32 -14.13 -24.69
N GLU A 44 13.45 -13.49 -24.93
CA GLU A 44 14.16 -12.69 -23.92
C GLU A 44 13.43 -11.38 -23.66
N VAL A 45 13.35 -10.99 -22.38
CA VAL A 45 12.71 -9.74 -21.94
C VAL A 45 13.76 -8.67 -21.68
N HIS A 46 13.54 -7.49 -22.26
CA HIS A 46 14.36 -6.30 -22.03
C HIS A 46 13.55 -5.22 -21.34
N PRO A 47 13.73 -4.99 -20.00
CA PRO A 47 13.05 -3.93 -19.27
C PRO A 47 13.38 -2.55 -19.84
N ASN A 48 12.37 -1.67 -19.93
CA ASN A 48 12.52 -0.33 -20.48
C ASN A 48 11.93 0.75 -19.54
N VAL A 49 10.75 0.52 -18.98
CA VAL A 49 10.09 1.42 -18.02
C VAL A 49 10.52 1.12 -16.60
N PHE A 50 10.68 -0.16 -16.27
CA PHE A 50 11.08 -0.61 -14.94
C PHE A 50 12.58 -0.94 -14.88
N PRO A 51 13.20 -0.86 -13.69
CA PRO A 51 14.63 -1.14 -13.55
C PRO A 51 14.99 -2.64 -13.74
N ALA A 52 13.99 -3.52 -13.77
CA ALA A 52 14.11 -4.96 -14.00
C ALA A 52 12.84 -5.51 -14.65
N GLN A 53 12.88 -6.76 -15.12
CA GLN A 53 11.68 -7.47 -15.56
C GLN A 53 10.58 -7.37 -14.50
N ILE A 54 9.39 -6.90 -14.89
CA ILE A 54 8.24 -6.81 -13.99
C ILE A 54 7.31 -8.02 -14.08
N ALA A 55 7.20 -8.65 -15.26
CA ALA A 55 6.38 -9.85 -15.41
C ALA A 55 6.89 -10.97 -14.48
N TYR A 56 5.97 -11.51 -13.65
CA TYR A 56 6.24 -12.56 -12.66
C TYR A 56 7.30 -12.18 -11.60
N ASN A 57 7.46 -10.88 -11.30
CA ASN A 57 8.49 -10.37 -10.40
C ASN A 57 7.98 -9.30 -9.45
N CYS A 58 8.73 -9.03 -8.37
CA CYS A 58 8.53 -7.92 -7.45
C CYS A 58 9.78 -7.05 -7.43
N ILE A 59 9.61 -5.73 -7.54
CA ILE A 59 10.73 -4.77 -7.58
C ILE A 59 10.57 -3.80 -6.41
N ALA A 60 11.41 -3.94 -5.38
CA ALA A 60 11.39 -3.07 -4.20
C ALA A 60 12.12 -1.75 -4.46
N GLN A 61 11.78 -1.13 -5.58
CA GLN A 61 12.32 0.16 -5.99
C GLN A 61 11.26 0.91 -6.79
N ILE A 62 10.73 2.00 -6.23
CA ILE A 62 9.86 2.93 -6.93
C ILE A 62 10.46 4.33 -6.79
N GLY A 63 10.76 4.96 -7.92
CA GLY A 63 11.53 6.19 -7.98
C GLY A 63 13.03 5.95 -7.89
N THR A 64 13.78 6.97 -7.51
CA THR A 64 15.25 6.97 -7.47
C THR A 64 15.75 6.65 -6.07
N TYR A 65 16.82 5.87 -5.95
CA TYR A 65 17.52 5.66 -4.69
C TYR A 65 18.17 6.96 -4.19
N LEU A 66 18.11 7.15 -2.88
CA LEU A 66 18.78 8.20 -2.14
C LEU A 66 20.01 7.64 -1.41
N ASP A 67 20.88 8.51 -0.93
CA ASP A 67 22.15 8.13 -0.28
C ASP A 67 21.96 7.36 1.04
N ASP A 68 20.80 7.50 1.67
CA ASP A 68 20.41 6.79 2.90
C ASP A 68 19.77 5.40 2.66
N GLY A 69 19.66 4.99 1.39
CA GLY A 69 19.11 3.70 0.98
C GLY A 69 17.58 3.67 0.82
N TYR A 70 16.89 4.78 1.09
CA TYR A 70 15.48 4.92 0.75
C TYR A 70 15.28 5.29 -0.72
N THR A 71 14.05 5.12 -1.20
CA THR A 71 13.65 5.65 -2.50
C THR A 71 12.85 6.95 -2.34
N THR A 72 12.79 7.75 -3.41
CA THR A 72 12.00 8.98 -3.41
C THR A 72 10.53 8.75 -3.11
N GLU A 73 9.95 7.60 -3.49
CA GLU A 73 8.57 7.24 -3.17
C GLU A 73 8.39 6.94 -1.68
N GLU A 74 9.33 6.26 -1.05
CA GLU A 74 9.29 5.97 0.40
C GLU A 74 9.39 7.25 1.25
N VAL A 75 10.27 8.17 0.87
CA VAL A 75 10.38 9.49 1.52
C VAL A 75 9.10 10.32 1.29
N LYS A 76 8.50 10.24 0.11
CA LYS A 76 7.21 10.86 -0.18
C LYS A 76 6.10 10.30 0.73
N MET A 77 6.01 8.98 0.89
CA MET A 77 5.06 8.35 1.83
C MET A 77 5.23 8.86 3.27
N HIS A 78 6.48 8.98 3.74
CA HIS A 78 6.80 9.55 5.05
C HIS A 78 6.29 10.99 5.18
N ASN A 79 6.61 11.84 4.23
CA ASN A 79 6.29 13.27 4.28
C ASN A 79 4.79 13.56 4.06
N GLU A 80 4.18 12.92 3.06
CA GLU A 80 2.76 13.10 2.76
C GLU A 80 1.86 12.52 3.83
N GLY A 81 2.23 11.38 4.42
CA GLY A 81 1.51 10.79 5.55
C GLY A 81 1.37 11.79 6.71
N ARG A 82 2.45 12.45 7.08
CA ARG A 82 2.48 13.49 8.12
C ARG A 82 1.65 14.72 7.75
N LYS A 83 1.74 15.16 6.50
CA LYS A 83 1.02 16.32 5.99
C LYS A 83 -0.49 16.07 5.93
N ILE A 84 -0.92 14.96 5.32
CA ILE A 84 -2.34 14.60 5.15
C ILE A 84 -3.02 14.34 6.49
N MET A 85 -2.30 13.70 7.41
CA MET A 85 -2.81 13.41 8.75
C MET A 85 -2.75 14.62 9.69
N HIS A 86 -2.16 15.76 9.28
CA HIS A 86 -1.87 16.91 10.13
C HIS A 86 -1.11 16.51 11.42
N ALA A 87 -0.26 15.49 11.34
CA ALA A 87 0.45 14.88 12.45
C ALA A 87 1.97 14.97 12.24
N LYS A 88 2.58 16.08 12.63
CA LYS A 88 4.01 16.35 12.41
C LYS A 88 4.94 15.32 13.07
N ASP A 89 4.49 14.75 14.18
CA ASP A 89 5.27 13.78 14.98
C ASP A 89 5.04 12.32 14.53
N LEU A 90 4.16 12.09 13.56
CA LEU A 90 3.88 10.75 13.04
C LEU A 90 5.15 10.16 12.43
N GLN A 91 5.54 9.00 12.92
CA GLN A 91 6.66 8.23 12.38
C GLN A 91 6.13 7.24 11.34
N VAL A 92 6.62 7.35 10.11
CA VAL A 92 6.23 6.47 9.02
C VAL A 92 7.49 5.82 8.45
N ASN A 93 7.52 4.50 8.48
CA ASN A 93 8.49 3.69 7.75
C ASN A 93 7.75 2.95 6.63
N CYS A 94 8.32 2.95 5.43
CA CYS A 94 7.67 2.35 4.28
C CYS A 94 8.67 1.64 3.37
N THR A 95 8.28 0.48 2.83
CA THR A 95 8.92 -0.15 1.68
C THR A 95 7.94 -0.14 0.52
N CYS A 96 8.33 0.46 -0.60
CA CYS A 96 7.49 0.56 -1.78
C CYS A 96 7.89 -0.49 -2.83
N VAL A 97 6.96 -1.40 -3.14
CA VAL A 97 7.21 -2.52 -4.05
C VAL A 97 6.34 -2.40 -5.30
N ARG A 98 6.95 -2.40 -6.48
CA ARG A 98 6.25 -2.57 -7.74
C ARG A 98 5.92 -4.04 -7.97
N VAL A 99 4.66 -4.35 -8.28
CA VAL A 99 4.18 -5.72 -8.50
C VAL A 99 3.53 -5.85 -9.88
N PRO A 100 3.44 -7.07 -10.45
CA PRO A 100 2.87 -7.32 -11.77
C PRO A 100 1.35 -7.33 -11.74
N VAL A 101 0.77 -6.28 -11.17
CA VAL A 101 -0.66 -6.00 -11.10
C VAL A 101 -0.95 -4.82 -12.02
N TYR A 102 -2.00 -4.92 -12.83
CA TYR A 102 -2.30 -3.90 -13.83
C TYR A 102 -2.67 -2.57 -13.23
N ARG A 103 -3.59 -2.57 -12.26
CA ARG A 103 -4.21 -1.38 -11.70
C ARG A 103 -4.55 -1.57 -10.22
N SER A 104 -4.67 -0.49 -9.49
CA SER A 104 -4.91 -0.42 -8.05
C SER A 104 -3.75 -0.89 -7.18
N HIS A 105 -3.58 -0.23 -6.07
CA HIS A 105 -2.50 -0.53 -5.13
C HIS A 105 -3.05 -1.29 -3.92
N SER A 106 -2.21 -2.12 -3.34
CA SER A 106 -2.47 -2.72 -2.05
C SER A 106 -1.42 -2.27 -1.04
N ILE A 107 -1.80 -2.22 0.22
CA ILE A 107 -0.90 -1.80 1.30
C ILE A 107 -1.11 -2.71 2.52
N SER A 108 -0.04 -3.31 3.00
CA SER A 108 0.02 -3.92 4.32
C SER A 108 0.47 -2.87 5.33
N LEU A 109 -0.33 -2.65 6.36
CA LEU A 109 -0.09 -1.63 7.37
C LEU A 109 -0.02 -2.25 8.75
N THR A 110 0.94 -1.81 9.56
CA THR A 110 0.92 -1.93 11.01
C THR A 110 0.97 -0.54 11.62
N VAL A 111 0.01 -0.25 12.48
CA VAL A 111 -0.24 1.06 13.08
C VAL A 111 -0.14 0.94 14.58
N GLU A 112 0.76 1.69 15.21
CA GLU A 112 0.89 1.79 16.66
C GLU A 112 0.22 3.07 17.16
N THR A 113 -0.67 2.93 18.15
CA THR A 113 -1.40 4.03 18.79
C THR A 113 -0.84 4.36 20.18
N GLU A 114 -1.10 5.56 20.69
CA GLU A 114 -0.70 5.96 22.04
C GLU A 114 -1.36 5.13 23.14
N GLN A 115 -2.64 4.77 22.90
CA GLN A 115 -3.44 3.96 23.82
C GLN A 115 -4.04 2.78 23.08
N GLU A 116 -4.30 1.71 23.79
CA GLU A 116 -5.00 0.57 23.23
C GLU A 116 -6.40 0.97 22.75
N VAL A 117 -6.74 0.53 21.55
CA VAL A 117 -8.08 0.70 20.95
C VAL A 117 -8.66 -0.67 20.67
N SER A 118 -9.91 -0.90 21.05
CA SER A 118 -10.57 -2.17 20.76
C SER A 118 -10.79 -2.35 19.25
N LEU A 119 -10.70 -3.59 18.78
CA LEU A 119 -10.94 -3.89 17.35
C LEU A 119 -12.34 -3.50 16.90
N ASP A 120 -13.34 -3.60 17.80
CA ASP A 120 -14.71 -3.21 17.47
C ASP A 120 -14.85 -1.69 17.27
N ALA A 121 -14.19 -0.90 18.11
CA ALA A 121 -14.15 0.55 17.93
C ALA A 121 -13.46 0.94 16.61
N ILE A 122 -12.37 0.26 16.26
CA ILE A 122 -11.64 0.46 14.99
C ILE A 122 -12.52 0.11 13.80
N ARG A 123 -13.18 -1.05 13.82
CA ARG A 123 -14.11 -1.48 12.76
C ARG A 123 -15.25 -0.49 12.58
N GLN A 124 -15.86 -0.04 13.66
CA GLN A 124 -16.93 0.96 13.60
C GLN A 124 -16.42 2.30 13.04
N ALA A 125 -15.24 2.73 13.45
CA ALA A 125 -14.65 3.96 12.94
C ALA A 125 -14.35 3.89 11.43
N ILE A 126 -13.88 2.74 10.95
CA ILE A 126 -13.64 2.50 9.50
C ILE A 126 -14.97 2.48 8.75
N LYS A 127 -15.98 1.73 9.21
CA LYS A 127 -17.33 1.63 8.61
C LYS A 127 -18.01 3.00 8.45
N ASN A 128 -17.78 3.90 9.40
CA ASN A 128 -18.39 5.23 9.41
C ASN A 128 -17.53 6.29 8.70
N PHE A 129 -16.39 5.91 8.13
CA PHE A 129 -15.51 6.89 7.49
C PHE A 129 -15.81 7.01 5.99
N PRO A 130 -16.05 8.22 5.47
CA PRO A 130 -16.40 8.42 4.07
C PRO A 130 -15.25 8.00 3.14
N GLY A 131 -15.58 7.38 2.01
CA GLY A 131 -14.61 6.92 1.01
C GLY A 131 -13.84 5.64 1.41
N VAL A 132 -14.28 4.97 2.47
CA VAL A 132 -13.68 3.71 2.94
C VAL A 132 -14.77 2.68 3.17
N GLU A 133 -14.52 1.44 2.78
CA GLU A 133 -15.39 0.31 3.05
C GLU A 133 -14.62 -0.80 3.79
N LEU A 134 -15.21 -1.28 4.90
CA LEU A 134 -14.65 -2.40 5.66
C LEU A 134 -15.17 -3.72 5.10
N ILE A 135 -14.26 -4.57 4.63
CA ILE A 135 -14.54 -5.91 4.11
C ILE A 135 -14.18 -6.94 5.18
N GLU A 136 -15.16 -7.74 5.62
CA GLU A 136 -15.00 -8.72 6.70
C GLU A 136 -15.22 -10.17 6.26
N ASP A 137 -15.88 -10.39 5.14
CA ASP A 137 -16.24 -11.71 4.61
C ASP A 137 -15.20 -12.31 3.65
N HIS A 138 -14.35 -11.47 3.07
CA HIS A 138 -13.24 -11.88 2.20
C HIS A 138 -12.04 -10.93 2.32
N VAL A 139 -10.98 -11.20 1.56
CA VAL A 139 -9.81 -10.32 1.48
C VAL A 139 -9.94 -9.43 0.25
N PRO A 140 -10.02 -8.09 0.41
CA PRO A 140 -10.09 -7.19 -0.72
C PRO A 140 -8.84 -7.26 -1.60
N THR A 141 -9.03 -7.18 -2.90
CA THR A 141 -7.97 -7.33 -3.91
C THR A 141 -7.85 -6.11 -4.82
N PRO A 142 -6.70 -5.90 -5.47
CA PRO A 142 -6.53 -4.82 -6.45
C PRO A 142 -7.51 -4.93 -7.63
N VAL A 143 -7.87 -6.15 -8.05
CA VAL A 143 -8.82 -6.37 -9.14
C VAL A 143 -10.21 -5.83 -8.77
N GLU A 144 -10.63 -6.07 -7.53
CA GLU A 144 -11.91 -5.60 -7.01
C GLU A 144 -11.92 -4.07 -6.83
N ALA A 145 -10.81 -3.49 -6.35
CA ALA A 145 -10.67 -2.05 -6.14
C ALA A 145 -10.53 -1.25 -7.45
N SER A 146 -10.22 -1.90 -8.57
CA SER A 146 -9.97 -1.21 -9.84
C SER A 146 -11.21 -0.48 -10.37
N ASN A 147 -11.04 0.78 -10.75
CA ASN A 147 -12.09 1.70 -11.21
C ASN A 147 -13.14 2.01 -10.12
N GLN A 148 -12.81 1.88 -8.85
CA GLN A 148 -13.66 2.27 -7.73
C GLN A 148 -13.10 3.53 -7.06
N ASP A 149 -14.00 4.42 -6.63
CA ASP A 149 -13.65 5.65 -5.89
C ASP A 149 -13.52 5.41 -4.37
N ILE A 150 -13.55 4.15 -3.94
CA ILE A 150 -13.53 3.75 -2.54
C ILE A 150 -12.25 2.98 -2.20
N VAL A 151 -11.77 3.13 -0.98
CA VAL A 151 -10.66 2.33 -0.45
C VAL A 151 -11.24 1.18 0.37
N TYR A 152 -10.98 -0.05 -0.05
CA TYR A 152 -11.34 -1.24 0.70
C TYR A 152 -10.32 -1.52 1.79
N VAL A 153 -10.82 -1.79 3.00
CA VAL A 153 -10.01 -2.15 4.17
C VAL A 153 -10.45 -3.51 4.67
N GLY A 154 -9.52 -4.43 4.79
CA GLY A 154 -9.79 -5.76 5.31
C GLY A 154 -8.72 -6.24 6.29
N ARG A 155 -8.91 -7.44 6.83
CA ARG A 155 -7.94 -8.10 7.72
C ARG A 155 -7.53 -7.25 8.93
N VAL A 156 -8.47 -6.49 9.49
CA VAL A 156 -8.24 -5.70 10.71
C VAL A 156 -8.06 -6.63 11.91
N ARG A 157 -6.88 -6.61 12.53
CA ARG A 157 -6.48 -7.52 13.62
C ARG A 157 -5.48 -6.86 14.54
N LYS A 158 -5.39 -7.34 15.79
CA LYS A 158 -4.30 -6.94 16.69
C LYS A 158 -2.96 -7.46 16.16
N ASP A 159 -1.91 -6.67 16.33
CA ASP A 159 -0.54 -7.13 16.13
C ASP A 159 -0.18 -8.10 17.28
N ILE A 160 0.35 -9.27 16.93
CA ILE A 160 0.72 -10.30 17.92
C ILE A 160 2.09 -10.03 18.57
N SER A 161 2.87 -9.13 18.01
CA SER A 161 4.25 -8.86 18.42
C SER A 161 4.43 -7.56 19.20
N ARG A 162 3.41 -6.67 19.15
CA ARG A 162 3.50 -5.34 19.73
C ARG A 162 2.17 -4.90 20.33
N GLU A 163 2.21 -4.45 21.59
CA GLU A 163 1.06 -3.84 22.26
C GLU A 163 0.61 -2.56 21.55
N ASN A 164 -0.67 -2.21 21.69
CA ASN A 164 -1.30 -1.02 21.10
C ASN A 164 -1.13 -0.91 19.57
N SER A 165 -0.87 -2.04 18.91
CA SER A 165 -0.66 -2.09 17.46
C SER A 165 -1.72 -2.91 16.74
N ILE A 166 -2.08 -2.44 15.58
CA ILE A 166 -3.12 -3.01 14.73
C ILE A 166 -2.55 -3.22 13.33
N SER A 167 -2.78 -4.39 12.77
CA SER A 167 -2.45 -4.68 11.38
C SER A 167 -3.71 -4.69 10.52
N LEU A 168 -3.61 -4.14 9.33
CA LEU A 168 -4.70 -4.08 8.35
C LEU A 168 -4.17 -4.18 6.92
N TRP A 169 -5.07 -4.48 6.01
CA TRP A 169 -4.82 -4.55 4.58
C TRP A 169 -5.76 -3.59 3.86
N CYS A 170 -5.22 -2.80 2.94
CA CYS A 170 -6.00 -1.85 2.15
C CYS A 170 -5.78 -2.08 0.66
N CYS A 171 -6.84 -1.86 -0.14
CA CYS A 171 -6.77 -1.78 -1.59
C CYS A 171 -7.51 -0.53 -2.07
N GLY A 172 -6.95 0.16 -3.07
CA GLY A 172 -7.56 1.35 -3.68
C GLY A 172 -6.95 1.65 -5.05
N ASP A 173 -7.72 2.30 -5.91
CA ASP A 173 -7.29 2.68 -7.26
C ASP A 173 -6.71 4.10 -7.33
#